data_f8a6740688983eb5f4cc71ca253718f0
#
_entry.id   f8a6740688983eb5f4cc71ca253718f0
#
_cell.length_a   1.000
_cell.length_b   1.000
_cell.length_c   1.000
_cell.angle_alpha   90.00
_cell.angle_beta   90.00
_cell.angle_gamma   90.00
#
_symmetry.space_group_name_H-M   'P 1'
#
loop_
_entity.id
_entity.type
_entity.pdbx_description
1 polymer ?
#
loop_
_entity_poly.entity_id
_entity_poly.type
_entity_poly.pdbx_seq_one_letter_code
_entity_poly.pdbx_strand_id
1 'polypeptide(L)'
;NKRLYSTKRLKEAAEARGHEVDIIDTLHCYMDITSNKPSVRFKGQPLPKYDAIIPRIGASITFYGTAVVRQFEMMGAFSVNESVAISRSRDKLRSMQLLSRKGIGLPRTGFAHSPDSVKDLIANVGGAPVVIKLLEGTQGIGVVLADTNKAAESIVEAFMGIKANILVQEFIKEAGGADIRCFVVGGKVVAAMKRQGAPGEFRSNLHRGGSATLIRLTSVERTTAVAAAKAMGLNVCGVAVSYTHLT
;
A
#
# COMPACT_ATOMS: atom_id res chain seq x y z
N ASN A 1 -13.69 -3.70 -11.74
CA ASN A 1 -13.91 -3.53 -13.18
C ASN A 1 -13.64 -4.84 -13.92
N LYS A 2 -14.68 -5.41 -14.58
CA LYS A 2 -14.65 -6.70 -15.32
C LYS A 2 -13.67 -6.70 -16.50
N ARG A 3 -13.32 -5.53 -17.05
CA ARG A 3 -12.49 -5.37 -18.26
C ARG A 3 -10.98 -5.44 -17.97
N LEU A 4 -10.56 -5.30 -16.71
CA LEU A 4 -9.15 -5.33 -16.35
C LEU A 4 -8.53 -6.71 -16.59
N TYR A 5 -7.36 -6.73 -17.22
CA TYR A 5 -6.60 -7.96 -17.48
C TYR A 5 -6.45 -8.83 -16.22
N SER A 6 -6.01 -8.22 -15.10
CA SER A 6 -5.82 -8.96 -13.84
C SER A 6 -7.13 -9.54 -13.27
N THR A 7 -8.29 -8.89 -13.51
CA THR A 7 -9.58 -9.43 -13.08
C THR A 7 -9.99 -10.63 -13.93
N LYS A 8 -9.79 -10.54 -15.24
CA LYS A 8 -10.04 -11.67 -16.16
C LYS A 8 -9.16 -12.87 -15.82
N ARG A 9 -7.85 -12.65 -15.60
CA ARG A 9 -6.91 -13.72 -15.26
C ARG A 9 -7.23 -14.39 -13.92
N LEU A 10 -7.66 -13.63 -12.92
CA LEU A 10 -8.10 -14.20 -11.64
C LEU A 10 -9.34 -15.08 -11.82
N LYS A 11 -10.32 -14.63 -12.59
CA LYS A 11 -11.51 -15.41 -12.92
C LYS A 11 -11.14 -16.71 -13.62
N GLU A 12 -10.41 -16.64 -14.74
CA GLU A 12 -9.96 -17.80 -15.51
C GLU A 12 -9.18 -18.81 -14.64
N ALA A 13 -8.29 -18.30 -13.77
CA ALA A 13 -7.50 -19.18 -12.90
C ALA A 13 -8.33 -19.86 -11.80
N ALA A 14 -9.40 -19.24 -11.34
CA ALA A 14 -10.32 -19.85 -10.38
C ALA A 14 -11.25 -20.88 -11.07
N GLU A 15 -11.82 -20.53 -12.21
CA GLU A 15 -12.66 -21.44 -13.00
C GLU A 15 -11.89 -22.71 -13.43
N ALA A 16 -10.63 -22.55 -13.86
CA ALA A 16 -9.75 -23.67 -14.17
C ALA A 16 -9.46 -24.61 -12.98
N ARG A 17 -9.76 -24.17 -11.75
CA ARG A 17 -9.68 -24.94 -10.50
C ARG A 17 -11.03 -25.44 -10.01
N GLY A 18 -12.08 -25.31 -10.82
CA GLY A 18 -13.43 -25.78 -10.49
C GLY A 18 -14.23 -24.85 -9.59
N HIS A 19 -13.84 -23.57 -9.43
CA HIS A 19 -14.60 -22.60 -8.66
C HIS A 19 -15.61 -21.87 -9.54
N GLU A 20 -16.79 -21.59 -9.00
CA GLU A 20 -17.75 -20.65 -9.56
C GLU A 20 -17.33 -19.22 -9.18
N VAL A 21 -17.35 -18.29 -10.13
CA VAL A 21 -16.79 -16.94 -9.94
C VAL A 21 -17.73 -15.85 -10.40
N ASP A 22 -18.15 -15.04 -9.46
CA ASP A 22 -18.85 -13.77 -9.71
C ASP A 22 -17.89 -12.58 -9.63
N ILE A 23 -17.98 -11.67 -10.60
CA ILE A 23 -17.28 -10.39 -10.56
C ILE A 23 -18.27 -9.31 -10.19
N ILE A 24 -18.14 -8.78 -8.98
CA ILE A 24 -19.05 -7.80 -8.40
C ILE A 24 -18.37 -6.44 -8.32
N ASP A 25 -19.06 -5.40 -8.77
CA ASP A 25 -18.60 -4.03 -8.61
C ASP A 25 -19.00 -3.52 -7.23
N THR A 26 -18.00 -3.29 -6.39
CA THR A 26 -18.18 -2.90 -5.00
C THR A 26 -19.01 -1.62 -4.84
N LEU A 27 -18.91 -0.67 -5.77
CA LEU A 27 -19.66 0.59 -5.70
C LEU A 27 -21.17 0.43 -5.97
N HIS A 28 -21.58 -0.70 -6.53
CA HIS A 28 -22.99 -1.05 -6.71
C HIS A 28 -23.55 -1.98 -5.62
N CYS A 29 -22.72 -2.30 -4.65
CA CYS A 29 -23.15 -3.04 -3.46
C CYS A 29 -23.71 -2.09 -2.42
N TYR A 30 -24.69 -2.56 -1.65
CA TYR A 30 -25.06 -1.95 -0.39
C TYR A 30 -25.33 -3.03 0.66
N MET A 31 -25.25 -2.65 1.92
CA MET A 31 -25.26 -3.57 3.04
C MET A 31 -26.53 -3.42 3.86
N ASP A 32 -27.19 -4.53 4.17
CA ASP A 32 -28.21 -4.57 5.21
C ASP A 32 -27.56 -4.96 6.52
N ILE A 33 -27.55 -4.03 7.46
CA ILE A 33 -26.96 -4.22 8.80
C ILE A 33 -28.09 -4.54 9.77
N THR A 34 -28.54 -5.80 9.72
CA THR A 34 -29.62 -6.29 10.56
C THR A 34 -29.08 -7.34 11.52
N SER A 35 -29.53 -7.30 12.79
CA SER A 35 -29.08 -8.25 13.82
C SER A 35 -29.30 -9.69 13.36
N ASN A 36 -28.24 -10.51 13.47
CA ASN A 36 -28.21 -11.94 13.11
C ASN A 36 -28.48 -12.28 11.63
N LYS A 37 -28.68 -11.30 10.76
CA LYS A 37 -28.92 -11.53 9.32
C LYS A 37 -28.21 -10.47 8.46
N PRO A 38 -26.88 -10.29 8.62
CA PRO A 38 -26.16 -9.37 7.75
C PRO A 38 -26.25 -9.84 6.31
N SER A 39 -26.46 -8.92 5.36
CA SER A 39 -26.49 -9.24 3.94
C SER A 39 -25.82 -8.16 3.09
N VAL A 40 -25.40 -8.54 1.91
CA VAL A 40 -24.94 -7.62 0.87
C VAL A 40 -25.88 -7.74 -0.32
N ARG A 41 -26.32 -6.61 -0.82
CA ARG A 41 -27.14 -6.54 -2.04
C ARG A 41 -26.36 -5.89 -3.18
N PHE A 42 -26.67 -6.34 -4.37
CA PHE A 42 -26.10 -5.80 -5.61
C PHE A 42 -27.24 -5.51 -6.60
N LYS A 43 -27.36 -4.25 -7.01
CA LYS A 43 -28.43 -3.81 -7.94
C LYS A 43 -29.84 -4.23 -7.47
N GLY A 44 -30.12 -4.07 -6.19
CA GLY A 44 -31.43 -4.37 -5.60
C GLY A 44 -31.69 -5.82 -5.21
N GLN A 45 -30.82 -6.75 -5.62
CA GLN A 45 -30.96 -8.18 -5.30
C GLN A 45 -29.98 -8.61 -4.21
N PRO A 46 -30.38 -9.46 -3.27
CA PRO A 46 -29.44 -10.03 -2.32
C PRO A 46 -28.42 -10.91 -3.03
N LEU A 47 -27.16 -10.78 -2.62
CA LEU A 47 -26.11 -11.69 -3.12
C LEU A 47 -26.19 -13.03 -2.41
N PRO A 48 -25.80 -14.12 -3.09
CA PRO A 48 -25.73 -15.44 -2.47
C PRO A 48 -24.63 -15.48 -1.40
N LYS A 49 -24.60 -16.56 -0.64
CA LYS A 49 -23.49 -16.83 0.26
C LYS A 49 -22.27 -17.24 -0.56
N TYR A 50 -21.15 -16.54 -0.36
CA TYR A 50 -19.86 -16.90 -0.95
C TYR A 50 -18.98 -17.59 0.08
N ASP A 51 -18.22 -18.59 -0.33
CA ASP A 51 -17.22 -19.24 0.50
C ASP A 51 -15.98 -18.36 0.67
N ALA A 52 -15.62 -17.62 -0.38
CA ALA A 52 -14.45 -16.73 -0.37
C ALA A 52 -14.65 -15.50 -1.25
N ILE A 53 -13.91 -14.44 -0.91
CA ILE A 53 -13.82 -13.23 -1.72
C ILE A 53 -12.37 -12.82 -1.96
N ILE A 54 -12.10 -12.26 -3.13
CA ILE A 54 -10.80 -11.65 -3.50
C ILE A 54 -11.01 -10.14 -3.64
N PRO A 55 -10.76 -9.34 -2.60
CA PRO A 55 -10.94 -7.90 -2.65
C PRO A 55 -10.00 -7.23 -3.64
N ARG A 56 -10.54 -6.35 -4.49
CA ARG A 56 -9.81 -5.52 -5.45
C ARG A 56 -10.15 -4.05 -5.23
N ILE A 57 -9.89 -3.56 -4.01
CA ILE A 57 -10.30 -2.23 -3.56
C ILE A 57 -9.26 -1.18 -4.01
N GLY A 58 -9.71 -0.22 -4.80
CA GLY A 58 -8.91 0.94 -5.21
C GLY A 58 -8.71 1.95 -4.08
N ALA A 59 -7.68 2.79 -4.19
CA ALA A 59 -7.37 3.78 -3.16
C ALA A 59 -8.50 4.77 -2.90
N SER A 60 -9.14 5.25 -3.95
CA SER A 60 -10.24 6.24 -3.88
C SER A 60 -11.53 5.72 -3.23
N ILE A 61 -11.67 4.41 -3.11
CA ILE A 61 -12.88 3.77 -2.56
C ILE A 61 -12.57 2.95 -1.29
N THR A 62 -11.44 3.22 -0.64
CA THR A 62 -10.97 2.39 0.48
C THR A 62 -12.02 2.28 1.59
N PHE A 63 -12.60 3.40 2.03
CA PHE A 63 -13.59 3.38 3.11
C PHE A 63 -14.78 2.48 2.79
N TYR A 64 -15.45 2.76 1.67
CA TYR A 64 -16.63 2.00 1.27
C TYR A 64 -16.30 0.55 0.90
N GLY A 65 -15.22 0.36 0.16
CA GLY A 65 -14.79 -0.96 -0.28
C GLY A 65 -14.44 -1.89 0.89
N THR A 66 -13.74 -1.38 1.90
CA THR A 66 -13.44 -2.19 3.09
C THR A 66 -14.65 -2.43 3.97
N ALA A 67 -15.64 -1.53 3.99
CA ALA A 67 -16.92 -1.78 4.66
C ALA A 67 -17.68 -2.96 4.01
N VAL A 68 -17.74 -3.00 2.67
CA VAL A 68 -18.36 -4.13 1.95
C VAL A 68 -17.59 -5.44 2.19
N VAL A 69 -16.26 -5.41 2.16
CA VAL A 69 -15.42 -6.58 2.48
C VAL A 69 -15.74 -7.09 3.89
N ARG A 70 -15.79 -6.19 4.87
CA ARG A 70 -16.10 -6.53 6.26
C ARG A 70 -17.49 -7.15 6.40
N GLN A 71 -18.47 -6.68 5.65
CA GLN A 71 -19.80 -7.28 5.65
C GLN A 71 -19.77 -8.73 5.18
N PHE A 72 -19.02 -9.05 4.12
CA PHE A 72 -18.81 -10.43 3.68
C PHE A 72 -18.08 -11.28 4.74
N GLU A 73 -17.09 -10.71 5.42
CA GLU A 73 -16.39 -11.38 6.53
C GLU A 73 -17.37 -11.75 7.65
N MET A 74 -18.28 -10.82 8.00
CA MET A 74 -19.33 -11.07 9.01
C MET A 74 -20.39 -12.09 8.55
N MET A 75 -20.57 -12.25 7.23
CA MET A 75 -21.39 -13.31 6.65
C MET A 75 -20.68 -14.66 6.58
N GLY A 76 -19.42 -14.73 7.03
CA GLY A 76 -18.62 -15.95 7.09
C GLY A 76 -17.80 -16.25 5.82
N ALA A 77 -17.73 -15.31 4.85
CA ALA A 77 -16.89 -15.49 3.68
C ALA A 77 -15.41 -15.34 4.04
N PHE A 78 -14.57 -16.25 3.56
CA PHE A 78 -13.12 -16.09 3.66
C PHE A 78 -12.65 -14.93 2.77
N SER A 79 -11.95 -13.96 3.35
CA SER A 79 -11.36 -12.87 2.58
C SER A 79 -9.86 -13.10 2.39
N VAL A 80 -9.40 -13.08 1.14
CA VAL A 80 -7.96 -13.26 0.83
C VAL A 80 -7.10 -12.24 1.54
N ASN A 81 -7.52 -10.96 1.54
CA ASN A 81 -7.02 -9.91 2.42
C ASN A 81 -8.19 -9.36 3.22
N GLU A 82 -8.10 -9.46 4.53
CA GLU A 82 -9.12 -8.93 5.42
C GLU A 82 -9.27 -7.40 5.29
N SER A 83 -10.48 -6.92 5.54
CA SER A 83 -10.83 -5.51 5.50
C SER A 83 -9.92 -4.65 6.38
N VAL A 84 -9.57 -5.17 7.57
CA VAL A 84 -8.67 -4.49 8.51
C VAL A 84 -7.23 -4.41 7.98
N ALA A 85 -6.74 -5.44 7.30
CA ALA A 85 -5.42 -5.47 6.71
C ALA A 85 -5.32 -4.51 5.51
N ILE A 86 -6.36 -4.46 4.68
CA ILE A 86 -6.48 -3.50 3.58
C ILE A 86 -6.45 -2.07 4.13
N SER A 87 -7.25 -1.76 5.16
CA SER A 87 -7.28 -0.44 5.78
C SER A 87 -5.93 -0.03 6.37
N ARG A 88 -5.25 -0.94 7.09
CA ARG A 88 -3.89 -0.72 7.62
C ARG A 88 -2.89 -0.38 6.53
N SER A 89 -2.93 -1.09 5.41
CA SER A 89 -1.98 -0.89 4.31
C SER A 89 -2.23 0.39 3.51
N ARG A 90 -3.41 0.96 3.59
CA ARG A 90 -3.76 2.26 2.97
C ARG A 90 -3.32 3.44 3.80
N ASP A 91 -3.23 3.29 5.09
CA ASP A 91 -2.74 4.30 6.02
C ASP A 91 -1.21 4.19 6.11
N LYS A 92 -0.50 5.14 5.47
CA LYS A 92 0.96 5.16 5.41
C LYS A 92 1.59 5.28 6.80
N LEU A 93 1.02 6.14 7.66
CA LEU A 93 1.55 6.36 9.00
C LEU A 93 1.40 5.10 9.85
N ARG A 94 0.21 4.53 9.87
CA ARG A 94 -0.08 3.28 10.58
C ARG A 94 0.77 2.11 10.07
N SER A 95 0.98 2.03 8.74
CA SER A 95 1.86 1.02 8.15
C SER A 95 3.27 1.12 8.71
N MET A 96 3.85 2.34 8.72
CA MET A 96 5.19 2.59 9.25
C MET A 96 5.29 2.23 10.74
N GLN A 97 4.32 2.64 11.55
CA GLN A 97 4.27 2.31 12.99
C GLN A 97 4.22 0.79 13.23
N LEU A 98 3.41 0.05 12.47
CA LEU A 98 3.30 -1.40 12.59
C LEU A 98 4.59 -2.13 12.16
N LEU A 99 5.20 -1.70 11.07
CA LEU A 99 6.45 -2.28 10.58
C LEU A 99 7.61 -1.98 11.54
N SER A 100 7.72 -0.74 12.02
CA SER A 100 8.70 -0.35 13.03
C SER A 100 8.58 -1.18 14.31
N ARG A 101 7.37 -1.33 14.84
CA ARG A 101 7.11 -2.17 16.03
C ARG A 101 7.55 -3.63 15.86
N LYS A 102 7.58 -4.12 14.61
CA LYS A 102 8.02 -5.48 14.27
C LYS A 102 9.52 -5.57 13.97
N GLY A 103 10.27 -4.49 14.15
CA GLY A 103 11.71 -4.46 13.89
C GLY A 103 12.07 -4.58 12.40
N ILE A 104 11.12 -4.28 11.51
CA ILE A 104 11.38 -4.27 10.08
C ILE A 104 12.05 -2.96 9.72
N GLY A 105 13.20 -3.02 9.06
CA GLY A 105 13.96 -1.86 8.64
C GLY A 105 13.13 -0.90 7.80
N LEU A 106 13.18 0.38 8.16
CA LEU A 106 12.45 1.47 7.50
C LEU A 106 13.39 2.66 7.34
N PRO A 107 13.22 3.47 6.29
CA PRO A 107 13.81 4.80 6.24
C PRO A 107 13.40 5.59 7.48
N ARG A 108 14.32 6.39 8.05
CA ARG A 108 13.97 7.28 9.16
C ARG A 108 12.81 8.16 8.72
N THR A 109 11.75 8.13 9.47
CA THR A 109 10.49 8.78 9.11
C THR A 109 9.97 9.55 10.29
N GLY A 110 9.65 10.81 10.07
CA GLY A 110 9.04 11.69 11.04
C GLY A 110 7.67 12.19 10.59
N PHE A 111 6.81 12.45 11.55
CA PHE A 111 5.49 13.05 11.38
C PHE A 111 5.27 14.09 12.48
N ALA A 112 4.89 15.28 12.10
CA ALA A 112 4.52 16.35 13.03
C ALA A 112 3.28 17.08 12.53
N HIS A 113 2.56 17.67 13.47
CA HIS A 113 1.36 18.45 13.20
C HIS A 113 1.60 19.97 13.37
N SER A 114 2.53 20.36 14.26
CA SER A 114 2.84 21.77 14.51
C SER A 114 3.96 22.28 13.60
N PRO A 115 3.81 23.47 13.01
CA PRO A 115 4.90 24.15 12.30
C PRO A 115 6.15 24.38 13.15
N ASP A 116 6.01 24.59 14.45
CA ASP A 116 7.12 24.81 15.39
C ASP A 116 8.09 23.63 15.46
N SER A 117 7.62 22.43 15.09
CA SER A 117 8.41 21.19 15.11
C SER A 117 9.14 20.90 13.79
N VAL A 118 9.03 21.77 12.77
CA VAL A 118 9.53 21.44 11.41
C VAL A 118 11.04 21.24 11.38
N LYS A 119 11.81 22.12 12.03
CA LYS A 119 13.28 22.03 12.08
C LYS A 119 13.74 20.76 12.79
N ASP A 120 13.15 20.48 13.93
CA ASP A 120 13.45 19.26 14.70
C ASP A 120 13.07 18.01 13.92
N LEU A 121 11.92 18.04 13.23
CA LEU A 121 11.46 16.95 12.39
C LEU A 121 12.46 16.61 11.28
N ILE A 122 12.97 17.63 10.58
CA ILE A 122 13.97 17.47 9.52
C ILE A 122 15.29 16.96 10.11
N ALA A 123 15.74 17.52 11.23
CA ALA A 123 16.96 17.09 11.90
C ALA A 123 16.87 15.61 12.36
N ASN A 124 15.73 15.19 12.92
CA ASN A 124 15.50 13.83 13.42
C ASN A 124 15.56 12.76 12.31
N VAL A 125 15.23 13.10 11.08
CA VAL A 125 15.36 12.17 9.95
C VAL A 125 16.74 12.21 9.28
N GLY A 126 17.67 13.01 9.84
CA GLY A 126 19.06 13.08 9.38
C GLY A 126 19.38 14.31 8.53
N GLY A 127 18.45 15.27 8.41
CA GLY A 127 18.64 16.45 7.56
C GLY A 127 18.46 16.18 6.08
N ALA A 128 18.56 17.25 5.28
CA ALA A 128 18.42 17.14 3.82
C ALA A 128 19.63 16.38 3.18
N PRO A 129 19.40 15.70 2.05
CA PRO A 129 18.14 15.64 1.31
C PRO A 129 17.08 14.78 1.99
N VAL A 130 15.82 15.22 1.95
CA VAL A 130 14.67 14.49 2.52
C VAL A 130 13.53 14.34 1.51
N VAL A 131 12.75 13.30 1.67
CA VAL A 131 11.55 13.06 0.88
C VAL A 131 10.32 13.43 1.71
N ILE A 132 9.56 14.40 1.23
CA ILE A 132 8.31 14.84 1.86
C ILE A 132 7.14 14.19 1.11
N LYS A 133 6.25 13.53 1.84
CA LYS A 133 5.14 12.74 1.26
C LYS A 133 3.81 13.13 1.86
N LEU A 134 2.83 13.45 1.03
CA LEU A 134 1.45 13.56 1.46
C LEU A 134 0.93 12.20 1.92
N LEU A 135 0.24 12.14 3.07
CA LEU A 135 -0.39 10.91 3.55
C LEU A 135 -1.47 10.43 2.60
N GLU A 136 -2.25 11.33 2.05
CA GLU A 136 -3.39 11.04 1.19
C GLU A 136 -3.03 10.87 -0.31
N GLY A 137 -1.75 11.08 -0.69
CA GLY A 137 -1.28 10.92 -2.07
C GLY A 137 -1.10 9.44 -2.47
N THR A 138 -1.33 9.15 -3.75
CA THR A 138 -1.10 7.83 -4.37
C THR A 138 -0.22 7.96 -5.61
N GLN A 139 0.43 6.87 -6.02
CA GLN A 139 1.19 6.77 -7.28
C GLN A 139 2.32 7.80 -7.45
N GLY A 140 2.90 8.28 -6.34
CA GLY A 140 3.96 9.30 -6.37
C GLY A 140 3.47 10.74 -6.53
N ILE A 141 2.15 10.97 -6.51
CA ILE A 141 1.56 12.30 -6.39
C ILE A 141 1.74 12.77 -4.95
N GLY A 142 2.16 14.02 -4.76
CA GLY A 142 2.44 14.58 -3.42
C GLY A 142 3.71 14.00 -2.77
N VAL A 143 4.69 13.60 -3.58
CA VAL A 143 6.04 13.20 -3.12
C VAL A 143 7.04 14.19 -3.69
N VAL A 144 7.76 14.89 -2.82
CA VAL A 144 8.73 15.93 -3.16
C VAL A 144 10.08 15.60 -2.53
N LEU A 145 11.16 15.73 -3.30
CA LEU A 145 12.53 15.70 -2.79
C LEU A 145 12.97 17.14 -2.47
N ALA A 146 13.46 17.35 -1.28
CA ALA A 146 14.05 18.63 -0.86
C ALA A 146 15.55 18.42 -0.62
N ASP A 147 16.38 19.09 -1.42
CA ASP A 147 17.83 18.91 -1.42
C ASP A 147 18.52 19.70 -0.29
N THR A 148 17.86 20.70 0.27
CA THR A 148 18.38 21.53 1.36
C THR A 148 17.37 21.62 2.52
N ASN A 149 17.86 21.83 3.74
CA ASN A 149 16.99 22.01 4.91
C ASN A 149 16.02 23.19 4.73
N LYS A 150 16.50 24.31 4.16
CA LYS A 150 15.66 25.47 3.90
C LYS A 150 14.52 25.18 2.92
N ALA A 151 14.80 24.43 1.85
CA ALA A 151 13.75 23.97 0.92
C ALA A 151 12.77 23.02 1.61
N ALA A 152 13.28 22.09 2.43
CA ALA A 152 12.44 21.17 3.20
C ALA A 152 11.51 21.94 4.17
N GLU A 153 12.03 22.89 4.93
CA GLU A 153 11.24 23.75 5.83
C GLU A 153 10.11 24.46 5.06
N SER A 154 10.45 25.14 3.97
CA SER A 154 9.46 25.88 3.17
C SER A 154 8.36 24.98 2.59
N ILE A 155 8.71 23.76 2.12
CA ILE A 155 7.73 22.81 1.59
C ILE A 155 6.82 22.27 2.70
N VAL A 156 7.40 21.92 3.86
CA VAL A 156 6.63 21.42 5.01
C VAL A 156 5.67 22.48 5.52
N GLU A 157 6.14 23.72 5.70
CA GLU A 157 5.31 24.86 6.13
C GLU A 157 4.16 25.13 5.13
N ALA A 158 4.44 25.08 3.82
CA ALA A 158 3.42 25.26 2.80
C ALA A 158 2.32 24.19 2.88
N PHE A 159 2.69 22.92 3.06
CA PHE A 159 1.71 21.84 3.21
C PHE A 159 0.94 21.94 4.53
N MET A 160 1.60 22.30 5.62
CA MET A 160 0.91 22.53 6.91
C MET A 160 -0.05 23.71 6.83
N GLY A 161 0.31 24.78 6.11
CA GLY A 161 -0.55 25.95 5.88
C GLY A 161 -1.89 25.60 5.22
N ILE A 162 -1.91 24.59 4.36
CA ILE A 162 -3.14 24.06 3.76
C ILE A 162 -3.72 22.85 4.54
N LYS A 163 -3.26 22.62 5.76
CA LYS A 163 -3.69 21.53 6.66
C LYS A 163 -3.51 20.12 6.06
N ALA A 164 -2.53 19.94 5.19
CA ALA A 164 -2.20 18.63 4.65
C ALA A 164 -1.36 17.82 5.64
N ASN A 165 -1.71 16.56 5.84
CA ASN A 165 -0.91 15.63 6.63
C ASN A 165 0.27 15.13 5.79
N ILE A 166 1.49 15.26 6.33
CA ILE A 166 2.72 14.91 5.62
C ILE A 166 3.62 13.99 6.47
N LEU A 167 4.41 13.19 5.77
CA LEU A 167 5.58 12.49 6.33
C LEU A 167 6.84 13.14 5.78
N VAL A 168 7.85 13.31 6.64
CA VAL A 168 9.23 13.62 6.24
C VAL A 168 10.06 12.37 6.43
N GLN A 169 10.82 12.00 5.41
CA GLN A 169 11.58 10.75 5.38
C GLN A 169 12.97 11.00 4.83
N GLU A 170 13.99 10.30 5.39
CA GLU A 170 15.33 10.34 4.84
C GLU A 170 15.33 9.91 3.37
N PHE A 171 16.19 10.54 2.58
CA PHE A 171 16.40 10.16 1.21
C PHE A 171 17.51 9.11 1.10
N ILE A 172 17.17 7.95 0.55
CA ILE A 172 18.11 6.84 0.37
C ILE A 172 18.85 7.02 -0.94
N LYS A 173 20.01 7.69 -0.90
CA LYS A 173 20.84 7.98 -2.07
C LYS A 173 21.32 6.71 -2.76
N GLU A 174 21.65 5.69 -1.99
CA GLU A 174 22.19 4.41 -2.45
C GLU A 174 21.18 3.63 -3.30
N ALA A 175 19.89 3.92 -3.15
CA ALA A 175 18.85 3.34 -3.99
C ALA A 175 18.93 3.81 -5.44
N GLY A 176 19.56 5.00 -5.71
CA GLY A 176 19.73 5.52 -7.07
C GLY A 176 18.43 5.62 -7.88
N GLY A 177 17.31 5.94 -7.24
CA GLY A 177 15.98 5.95 -7.88
C GLY A 177 15.42 4.55 -8.19
N ALA A 178 15.98 3.49 -7.57
CA ALA A 178 15.51 2.13 -7.72
C ALA A 178 14.82 1.62 -6.45
N ASP A 179 13.93 0.65 -6.62
CA ASP A 179 13.42 -0.20 -5.53
C ASP A 179 13.22 -1.65 -6.01
N ILE A 180 13.09 -2.55 -5.05
CA ILE A 180 12.69 -3.93 -5.30
C ILE A 180 11.21 -4.05 -4.97
N ARG A 181 10.43 -4.58 -5.91
CA ARG A 181 9.02 -4.88 -5.71
C ARG A 181 8.82 -6.37 -5.59
N CYS A 182 8.53 -6.86 -4.39
CA CYS A 182 8.21 -8.25 -4.11
C CYS A 182 6.70 -8.47 -4.16
N PHE A 183 6.26 -9.52 -4.84
CA PHE A 183 4.86 -9.96 -4.81
C PHE A 183 4.75 -11.17 -3.88
N VAL A 184 4.06 -10.96 -2.76
CA VAL A 184 3.86 -11.97 -1.72
C VAL A 184 2.47 -12.56 -1.83
N VAL A 185 2.39 -13.89 -1.80
CA VAL A 185 1.15 -14.66 -1.79
C VAL A 185 1.28 -15.79 -0.78
N GLY A 186 0.37 -15.88 0.18
CA GLY A 186 0.34 -16.95 1.17
C GLY A 186 1.66 -17.11 1.95
N GLY A 187 2.29 -16.00 2.32
CA GLY A 187 3.55 -16.01 3.07
C GLY A 187 4.79 -16.37 2.24
N LYS A 188 4.70 -16.39 0.92
CA LYS A 188 5.82 -16.65 0.01
C LYS A 188 5.97 -15.55 -1.03
N VAL A 189 7.21 -15.17 -1.35
CA VAL A 189 7.46 -14.30 -2.51
C VAL A 189 7.38 -15.14 -3.77
N VAL A 190 6.39 -14.85 -4.62
CA VAL A 190 6.13 -15.58 -5.87
C VAL A 190 6.74 -14.90 -7.10
N ALA A 191 7.00 -13.60 -7.02
CA ALA A 191 7.69 -12.83 -8.05
C ALA A 191 8.39 -11.62 -7.43
N ALA A 192 9.50 -11.19 -8.05
CA ALA A 192 10.20 -9.98 -7.67
C ALA A 192 10.75 -9.26 -8.88
N MET A 193 10.73 -7.92 -8.85
CA MET A 193 11.31 -7.08 -9.87
C MET A 193 12.06 -5.92 -9.25
N LYS A 194 13.15 -5.51 -9.87
CA LYS A 194 13.78 -4.21 -9.64
C LYS A 194 13.06 -3.21 -10.53
N ARG A 195 12.59 -2.11 -9.93
CA ARG A 195 12.08 -0.95 -10.68
C ARG A 195 13.13 0.14 -10.64
N GLN A 196 13.35 0.80 -11.76
CA GLN A 196 14.29 1.90 -11.92
C GLN A 196 13.54 3.11 -12.45
N GLY A 197 13.69 4.26 -11.82
CA GLY A 197 13.20 5.54 -12.31
C GLY A 197 13.90 5.96 -13.60
N ALA A 198 13.27 6.81 -14.39
CA ALA A 198 13.89 7.43 -15.54
C ALA A 198 15.13 8.26 -15.11
N PRO A 199 16.07 8.54 -16.00
CA PRO A 199 17.22 9.39 -15.69
C PRO A 199 16.77 10.72 -15.05
N GLY A 200 17.36 11.07 -13.89
CA GLY A 200 17.00 12.27 -13.13
C GLY A 200 15.74 12.16 -12.26
N GLU A 201 14.99 11.06 -12.34
CA GLU A 201 13.83 10.82 -11.48
C GLU A 201 14.23 9.97 -10.26
N PHE A 202 13.97 10.47 -9.07
CA PHE A 202 14.27 9.76 -7.82
C PHE A 202 13.22 8.70 -7.43
N ARG A 203 12.05 8.73 -8.07
CA ARG A 203 10.96 7.79 -7.85
C ARG A 203 11.02 6.64 -8.85
N SER A 204 10.88 5.42 -8.38
CA SER A 204 10.93 4.19 -9.18
C SER A 204 9.60 3.85 -9.90
N ASN A 205 8.65 4.78 -9.97
CA ASN A 205 7.33 4.54 -10.52
C ASN A 205 7.34 4.33 -12.04
N LEU A 206 6.85 3.18 -12.52
CA LEU A 206 6.82 2.83 -13.95
C LEU A 206 6.00 3.82 -14.78
N HIS A 207 4.95 4.41 -14.21
CA HIS A 207 4.11 5.41 -14.90
C HIS A 207 4.85 6.72 -15.24
N ARG A 208 6.05 6.91 -14.69
CA ARG A 208 6.92 8.08 -14.94
C ARG A 208 8.08 7.75 -15.87
N GLY A 209 7.91 6.77 -16.74
CA GLY A 209 8.95 6.35 -17.69
C GLY A 209 10.01 5.43 -17.09
N GLY A 210 9.78 4.89 -15.89
CA GLY A 210 10.66 3.91 -15.27
C GLY A 210 10.61 2.55 -15.97
N SER A 211 11.61 1.72 -15.72
CA SER A 211 11.73 0.36 -16.21
C SER A 211 11.60 -0.67 -15.10
N ALA A 212 11.32 -1.93 -15.47
CA ALA A 212 11.28 -3.04 -14.53
C ALA A 212 12.00 -4.26 -15.11
N THR A 213 12.81 -4.91 -14.29
CA THR A 213 13.52 -6.15 -14.63
C THR A 213 13.27 -7.20 -13.57
N LEU A 214 13.05 -8.45 -13.99
CA LEU A 214 12.95 -9.57 -13.06
C LEU A 214 14.30 -9.79 -12.37
N ILE A 215 14.27 -10.06 -11.06
CA ILE A 215 15.47 -10.30 -10.27
C ILE A 215 15.31 -11.53 -9.38
N ARG A 216 16.45 -12.10 -8.98
CA ARG A 216 16.51 -13.06 -7.87
C ARG A 216 16.75 -12.28 -6.58
N LEU A 217 15.98 -12.61 -5.56
CA LEU A 217 16.12 -12.01 -4.23
C LEU A 217 17.20 -12.72 -3.42
N THR A 218 17.90 -11.96 -2.61
CA THR A 218 18.67 -12.50 -1.48
C THR A 218 17.71 -13.10 -0.43
N SER A 219 18.26 -13.89 0.50
CA SER A 219 17.48 -14.44 1.62
C SER A 219 16.91 -13.34 2.51
N VAL A 220 17.69 -12.29 2.75
CA VAL A 220 17.29 -11.13 3.59
C VAL A 220 16.13 -10.38 2.95
N GLU A 221 16.21 -10.01 1.68
CA GLU A 221 15.13 -9.34 0.95
C GLU A 221 13.83 -10.15 0.98
N ARG A 222 13.94 -11.44 0.75
CA ARG A 222 12.81 -12.37 0.78
C ARG A 222 12.16 -12.43 2.17
N THR A 223 12.97 -12.62 3.20
CA THR A 223 12.52 -12.72 4.59
C THR A 223 11.86 -11.41 5.04
N THR A 224 12.47 -10.27 4.72
CA THR A 224 11.93 -8.93 5.02
C THR A 224 10.58 -8.71 4.35
N ALA A 225 10.44 -9.06 3.06
CA ALA A 225 9.17 -8.91 2.35
C ALA A 225 8.05 -9.77 2.96
N VAL A 226 8.35 -11.02 3.31
CA VAL A 226 7.38 -11.91 3.97
C VAL A 226 7.04 -11.41 5.38
N ALA A 227 8.02 -10.97 6.16
CA ALA A 227 7.80 -10.42 7.50
C ALA A 227 6.92 -9.16 7.45
N ALA A 228 7.14 -8.28 6.48
CA ALA A 228 6.32 -7.09 6.26
C ALA A 228 4.87 -7.44 5.90
N ALA A 229 4.65 -8.38 4.99
CA ALA A 229 3.31 -8.86 4.64
C ALA A 229 2.57 -9.43 5.86
N LYS A 230 3.27 -10.25 6.65
CA LYS A 230 2.74 -10.86 7.89
C LYS A 230 2.42 -9.80 8.95
N ALA A 231 3.30 -8.80 9.14
CA ALA A 231 3.07 -7.71 10.11
C ALA A 231 1.82 -6.90 9.78
N MET A 232 1.52 -6.74 8.48
CA MET A 232 0.34 -6.03 7.99
C MET A 232 -0.94 -6.90 7.97
N GLY A 233 -0.81 -8.22 8.11
CA GLY A 233 -1.91 -9.17 8.00
C GLY A 233 -2.36 -9.40 6.54
N LEU A 234 -1.46 -9.22 5.58
CA LEU A 234 -1.77 -9.33 4.15
C LEU A 234 -1.34 -10.70 3.61
N ASN A 235 -2.28 -11.45 3.06
CA ASN A 235 -2.02 -12.71 2.37
C ASN A 235 -1.56 -12.52 0.92
N VAL A 236 -2.02 -11.45 0.27
CA VAL A 236 -1.63 -11.09 -1.09
C VAL A 236 -1.28 -9.61 -1.13
N CYS A 237 -0.01 -9.28 -1.38
CA CYS A 237 0.41 -7.89 -1.45
C CYS A 237 1.69 -7.70 -2.27
N GLY A 238 1.94 -6.45 -2.64
CA GLY A 238 3.22 -6.01 -3.16
C GLY A 238 3.98 -5.26 -2.07
N VAL A 239 5.16 -5.74 -1.73
CA VAL A 239 6.08 -5.09 -0.79
C VAL A 239 7.18 -4.41 -1.58
N ALA A 240 7.42 -3.12 -1.31
CA ALA A 240 8.58 -2.40 -1.84
C ALA A 240 9.70 -2.45 -0.80
N VAL A 241 10.88 -2.88 -1.22
CA VAL A 241 12.08 -2.99 -0.39
C VAL A 241 13.16 -2.08 -0.97
N SER A 242 13.70 -1.18 -0.15
CA SER A 242 14.84 -0.35 -0.51
C SER A 242 16.14 -0.98 0.00
N TYR A 243 17.26 -0.73 -0.68
CA TYR A 243 18.54 -1.41 -0.46
C TYR A 243 19.20 -1.15 0.91
N THR A 244 18.87 -0.08 1.62
CA THR A 244 19.66 0.42 2.74
C THR A 244 19.25 -0.05 4.15
N HIS A 245 18.14 -0.75 4.28
CA HIS A 245 17.65 -1.17 5.60
C HIS A 245 17.61 -2.71 5.76
N LEU A 246 18.46 -3.41 5.02
CA LEU A 246 18.57 -4.87 5.05
C LEU A 246 19.75 -5.38 5.90
N THR A 247 20.45 -4.44 6.57
CA THR A 247 21.56 -4.76 7.50
C THR A 247 21.10 -4.66 8.95
#